data_8e36611ac19bd5b06b5c7301da77d5b3
#
_entry.id   8e36611ac19bd5b06b5c7301da77d5b3
#
_cell.length_a   1.000
_cell.length_b   1.000
_cell.length_c   1.000
_cell.angle_alpha   90.00
_cell.angle_beta   90.00
_cell.angle_gamma   90.00
#
_symmetry.space_group_name_H-M   'P 1'
#
loop_
_entity.id
_entity.type
_entity.pdbx_description
1 polymer ?
#
loop_
_entity_poly.entity_id
_entity_poly.type
_entity_poly.pdbx_seq_one_letter_code
_entity_poly.pdbx_strand_id
1 'polypeptide(L)'
;VPASFRALMDTTKDDPYSITTIRANARRYITQHHADMYVSMSDPKRMKKLQLGHVQVQRAMIKDIEEDLLDKKRALRDQKTNWRRQLNLSLQITQNYATNNWYQGAANAFAMLAGVKGYANYKDEHIIWENSGEWRAGLSTVSGDSLRVIKVTDDVFRLNTKFGFQVHEKWYVSAVGEFKTNFWPNYRTNTTQLSTAFLTPIRFNLGVGVDYKPIKGLSINISPATYKMVFATITDANRVNVSDFGIE
;
A
#
# COMPACT_ATOMS: atom_id res chain seq x y z
N VAL A 1 9.09 -32.67 -20.18
CA VAL A 1 8.16 -33.49 -20.99
C VAL A 1 8.79 -34.88 -21.09
N PRO A 2 8.12 -35.95 -20.63
CA PRO A 2 8.64 -37.30 -20.68
C PRO A 2 9.05 -37.68 -22.12
N ALA A 3 10.14 -38.45 -22.25
CA ALA A 3 10.65 -38.89 -23.56
C ALA A 3 9.57 -39.60 -24.42
N SER A 4 8.63 -40.28 -23.76
CA SER A 4 7.47 -40.89 -24.37
C SER A 4 6.52 -39.93 -25.08
N PHE A 5 6.46 -38.68 -24.61
CA PHE A 5 5.61 -37.67 -25.22
C PHE A 5 6.27 -36.98 -26.43
N ARG A 6 7.63 -36.95 -26.48
CA ARG A 6 8.36 -36.51 -27.67
C ARG A 6 8.20 -37.43 -28.83
N ALA A 7 8.17 -38.75 -28.59
CA ALA A 7 7.96 -39.75 -29.64
C ALA A 7 6.58 -39.65 -30.28
N LEU A 8 5.58 -39.11 -29.58
CA LEU A 8 4.24 -38.83 -30.11
C LEU A 8 4.21 -37.61 -31.04
N MET A 9 5.15 -36.69 -30.88
CA MET A 9 5.20 -35.47 -31.68
C MET A 9 6.17 -35.55 -32.88
N ASP A 10 6.99 -36.59 -32.94
CA ASP A 10 8.03 -36.73 -33.97
C ASP A 10 7.53 -37.55 -35.13
N THR A 11 6.59 -37.01 -35.92
CA THR A 11 6.34 -37.58 -37.25
C THR A 11 5.78 -36.54 -38.22
N THR A 12 6.64 -36.10 -39.16
CA THR A 12 6.36 -36.06 -40.60
C THR A 12 5.23 -35.21 -41.16
N LYS A 13 5.58 -34.35 -42.06
CA LYS A 13 4.85 -33.80 -43.23
C LYS A 13 3.44 -33.21 -43.09
N ASP A 14 2.65 -33.59 -42.11
CA ASP A 14 1.35 -33.01 -41.78
C ASP A 14 1.47 -32.20 -40.51
N ASP A 15 0.74 -31.11 -40.39
CA ASP A 15 0.71 -30.26 -39.23
C ASP A 15 0.72 -31.06 -37.91
N PRO A 16 1.84 -31.05 -37.12
CA PRO A 16 1.99 -31.88 -35.93
C PRO A 16 0.97 -31.54 -34.84
N TYR A 17 0.28 -30.44 -34.97
CA TYR A 17 -0.74 -29.97 -34.02
C TYR A 17 -2.16 -30.26 -34.50
N SER A 18 -2.34 -30.90 -35.65
CA SER A 18 -3.68 -31.34 -36.09
C SER A 18 -4.22 -32.42 -35.16
N ILE A 19 -5.46 -32.27 -34.72
CA ILE A 19 -6.15 -33.22 -33.84
C ILE A 19 -6.16 -34.66 -34.50
N THR A 20 -6.20 -34.73 -35.80
CA THR A 20 -6.15 -35.99 -36.56
C THR A 20 -4.80 -36.66 -36.46
N THR A 21 -3.72 -35.90 -36.58
CA THR A 21 -2.34 -36.37 -36.43
C THR A 21 -2.02 -36.81 -34.99
N ILE A 22 -2.46 -36.04 -34.00
CA ILE A 22 -2.33 -36.39 -32.58
C ILE A 22 -3.08 -37.70 -32.27
N ARG A 23 -4.29 -37.86 -32.77
CA ARG A 23 -5.10 -39.10 -32.59
C ARG A 23 -4.46 -40.31 -33.28
N ALA A 24 -3.93 -40.13 -34.48
CA ALA A 24 -3.27 -41.20 -35.21
C ALA A 24 -1.98 -41.67 -34.49
N ASN A 25 -1.19 -40.71 -34.02
CA ASN A 25 0.04 -40.99 -33.28
C ASN A 25 -0.25 -41.64 -31.91
N ALA A 26 -1.27 -41.18 -31.20
CA ALA A 26 -1.72 -41.77 -29.95
C ALA A 26 -2.20 -43.24 -30.17
N ARG A 27 -2.96 -43.48 -31.22
CA ARG A 27 -3.38 -44.87 -31.57
C ARG A 27 -2.19 -45.75 -31.88
N ARG A 28 -1.23 -45.28 -32.70
CA ARG A 28 -0.01 -46.03 -33.04
C ARG A 28 0.81 -46.37 -31.80
N TYR A 29 1.02 -45.40 -30.93
CA TYR A 29 1.73 -45.57 -29.67
C TYR A 29 1.06 -46.62 -28.77
N ILE A 30 -0.25 -46.52 -28.56
CA ILE A 30 -1.03 -47.48 -27.76
C ILE A 30 -0.96 -48.87 -28.38
N THR A 31 -1.07 -48.99 -29.72
CA THR A 31 -0.98 -50.28 -30.40
C THR A 31 0.40 -50.91 -30.27
N GLN A 32 1.47 -50.11 -30.28
CA GLN A 32 2.85 -50.64 -30.20
C GLN A 32 3.26 -51.02 -28.77
N HIS A 33 2.83 -50.24 -27.77
CA HIS A 33 3.34 -50.38 -26.41
C HIS A 33 2.31 -50.93 -25.42
N HIS A 34 1.04 -50.82 -25.74
CA HIS A 34 -0.08 -51.23 -24.89
C HIS A 34 -1.19 -51.89 -25.72
N ALA A 35 -0.85 -52.95 -26.45
CA ALA A 35 -1.78 -53.67 -27.32
C ALA A 35 -2.99 -54.22 -26.56
N ASP A 36 -2.80 -54.64 -25.32
CA ASP A 36 -3.83 -55.08 -24.39
C ASP A 36 -4.86 -53.97 -24.08
N MET A 37 -4.43 -52.74 -23.91
CA MET A 37 -5.32 -51.58 -23.73
C MET A 37 -6.11 -51.26 -25.00
N TYR A 38 -5.51 -51.39 -26.18
CA TYR A 38 -6.20 -51.11 -27.44
C TYR A 38 -7.33 -52.13 -27.72
N VAL A 39 -7.08 -53.39 -27.45
CA VAL A 39 -8.12 -54.45 -27.56
C VAL A 39 -9.25 -54.19 -26.54
N SER A 40 -8.93 -53.71 -25.36
CA SER A 40 -9.94 -53.42 -24.35
C SER A 40 -10.75 -52.14 -24.64
N MET A 41 -10.19 -51.21 -25.42
CA MET A 41 -10.88 -49.99 -25.86
C MET A 41 -11.91 -50.25 -26.96
N SER A 42 -11.84 -51.38 -27.68
CA SER A 42 -12.84 -51.76 -28.69
C SER A 42 -14.11 -52.38 -28.11
N ASP A 43 -14.09 -52.75 -26.82
CA ASP A 43 -15.28 -53.28 -26.13
C ASP A 43 -16.08 -52.10 -25.49
N PRO A 44 -17.35 -51.87 -25.95
CA PRO A 44 -18.18 -50.77 -25.46
C PRO A 44 -18.42 -50.79 -23.93
N LYS A 45 -18.50 -51.96 -23.34
CA LYS A 45 -18.74 -52.14 -21.91
C LYS A 45 -17.49 -51.78 -21.09
N ARG A 46 -16.30 -52.17 -21.57
CA ARG A 46 -15.02 -51.82 -20.95
C ARG A 46 -14.68 -50.33 -21.12
N MET A 47 -14.96 -49.76 -22.30
CA MET A 47 -14.81 -48.32 -22.54
C MET A 47 -15.64 -47.50 -21.56
N LYS A 48 -16.90 -47.86 -21.34
CA LYS A 48 -17.77 -47.18 -20.36
C LYS A 48 -17.23 -47.29 -18.93
N LYS A 49 -16.68 -48.46 -18.56
CA LYS A 49 -16.05 -48.66 -17.24
C LYS A 49 -14.77 -47.85 -17.05
N LEU A 50 -13.92 -47.75 -18.08
CA LEU A 50 -12.70 -46.93 -18.08
C LEU A 50 -13.04 -45.43 -18.01
N GLN A 51 -14.03 -44.96 -18.76
CA GLN A 51 -14.50 -43.58 -18.69
C GLN A 51 -15.05 -43.22 -17.30
N LEU A 52 -15.82 -44.10 -16.69
CA LEU A 52 -16.32 -43.93 -15.33
C LEU A 52 -15.18 -43.90 -14.30
N GLY A 53 -14.19 -44.78 -14.45
CA GLY A 53 -12.99 -44.78 -13.61
C GLY A 53 -12.19 -43.48 -13.75
N HIS A 54 -12.00 -43.00 -14.98
CA HIS A 54 -11.30 -41.73 -15.23
C HIS A 54 -12.02 -40.51 -14.61
N VAL A 55 -13.36 -40.48 -14.77
CA VAL A 55 -14.19 -39.42 -14.15
C VAL A 55 -14.15 -39.48 -12.62
N GLN A 56 -14.09 -40.67 -12.03
CA GLN A 56 -13.96 -40.83 -10.58
C GLN A 56 -12.60 -40.31 -10.07
N VAL A 57 -11.51 -40.66 -10.77
CA VAL A 57 -10.15 -40.14 -10.41
C VAL A 57 -10.07 -38.62 -10.54
N GLN A 58 -10.63 -38.07 -11.64
CA GLN A 58 -10.68 -36.62 -11.78
C GLN A 58 -11.48 -35.93 -10.67
N ARG A 59 -12.65 -36.52 -10.30
CA ARG A 59 -13.45 -35.97 -9.18
C ARG A 59 -12.71 -36.05 -7.83
N ALA A 60 -11.99 -37.14 -7.59
CA ALA A 60 -11.18 -37.28 -6.38
C ALA A 60 -10.05 -36.21 -6.35
N MET A 61 -9.32 -36.04 -7.46
CA MET A 61 -8.28 -35.01 -7.57
C MET A 61 -8.84 -33.60 -7.38
N ILE A 62 -9.99 -33.27 -7.96
CA ILE A 62 -10.63 -31.97 -7.78
C ILE A 62 -11.00 -31.76 -6.31
N LYS A 63 -11.55 -32.79 -5.66
CA LYS A 63 -11.92 -32.72 -4.25
C LYS A 63 -10.69 -32.50 -3.35
N ASP A 64 -9.60 -33.20 -3.60
CA ASP A 64 -8.34 -33.03 -2.85
C ASP A 64 -7.77 -31.63 -3.03
N ILE A 65 -7.83 -31.06 -4.25
CA ILE A 65 -7.40 -29.69 -4.53
C ILE A 65 -8.30 -28.68 -3.83
N GLU A 66 -9.62 -28.89 -3.82
CA GLU A 66 -10.56 -28.02 -3.12
C GLU A 66 -10.33 -28.04 -1.61
N GLU A 67 -10.09 -29.20 -1.02
CA GLU A 67 -9.76 -29.34 0.41
C GLU A 67 -8.44 -28.64 0.76
N ASP A 68 -7.38 -28.82 -0.06
CA ASP A 68 -6.09 -28.14 0.13
C ASP A 68 -6.22 -26.61 0.02
N LEU A 69 -7.02 -26.13 -0.94
CA LEU A 69 -7.31 -24.70 -1.08
C LEU A 69 -8.11 -24.14 0.10
N LEU A 70 -9.07 -24.92 0.61
CA LEU A 70 -9.84 -24.51 1.78
C LEU A 70 -8.97 -24.46 3.04
N ASP A 71 -8.07 -25.42 3.22
CA ASP A 71 -7.16 -25.45 4.36
C ASP A 71 -6.12 -24.33 4.28
N LYS A 72 -5.56 -24.05 3.10
CA LYS A 72 -4.71 -22.87 2.88
C LYS A 72 -5.46 -21.56 3.15
N LYS A 73 -6.71 -21.46 2.72
CA LYS A 73 -7.55 -20.28 2.98
C LYS A 73 -7.88 -20.14 4.48
N ARG A 74 -8.09 -21.25 5.20
CA ARG A 74 -8.25 -21.25 6.66
C ARG A 74 -6.95 -20.83 7.34
N ALA A 75 -5.82 -21.42 6.98
CA ALA A 75 -4.51 -21.07 7.54
C ALA A 75 -4.15 -19.60 7.30
N LEU A 76 -4.46 -19.02 6.14
CA LEU A 76 -4.29 -17.60 5.86
C LEU A 76 -5.24 -16.72 6.69
N ARG A 77 -6.46 -17.18 6.94
CA ARG A 77 -7.43 -16.46 7.79
C ARG A 77 -7.04 -16.51 9.27
N ASP A 78 -6.45 -17.62 9.71
CA ASP A 78 -6.03 -17.85 11.11
C ASP A 78 -4.67 -17.21 11.41
N GLN A 79 -3.91 -16.79 10.39
CA GLN A 79 -2.84 -15.81 10.58
C GLN A 79 -3.47 -14.46 10.93
N LYS A 80 -3.83 -14.30 12.20
CA LYS A 80 -4.18 -12.99 12.77
C LYS A 80 -2.97 -12.07 12.64
N THR A 81 -2.93 -11.33 11.55
CA THR A 81 -2.00 -10.22 11.46
C THR A 81 -2.51 -9.15 12.42
N ASN A 82 -1.83 -9.00 13.56
CA ASN A 82 -2.10 -7.94 14.53
C ASN A 82 -1.87 -6.55 13.93
N TRP A 83 -1.27 -6.49 12.74
CA TRP A 83 -0.99 -5.27 11.99
C TRP A 83 -2.07 -4.96 10.97
N ARG A 84 -2.59 -3.73 11.01
CA ARG A 84 -3.38 -3.12 9.93
C ARG A 84 -2.57 -2.02 9.28
N ARG A 85 -2.42 -2.10 7.97
CA ARG A 85 -1.67 -1.12 7.19
C ARG A 85 -2.59 -0.51 6.15
N GLN A 86 -2.45 0.80 5.94
CA GLN A 86 -3.21 1.54 4.93
C GLN A 86 -2.31 2.62 4.34
N LEU A 87 -2.41 2.83 3.04
CA LEU A 87 -1.73 3.89 2.31
C LEU A 87 -2.75 4.66 1.50
N ASN A 88 -2.77 5.97 1.68
CA ASN A 88 -3.61 6.89 0.93
C ASN A 88 -2.72 7.82 0.13
N LEU A 89 -2.98 7.94 -1.16
CA LEU A 89 -2.34 8.88 -2.06
C LEU A 89 -3.37 9.91 -2.49
N SER A 90 -2.98 11.17 -2.54
CA SER A 90 -3.82 12.26 -2.99
C SER A 90 -3.05 13.17 -3.93
N LEU A 91 -3.70 13.58 -5.01
CA LEU A 91 -3.21 14.59 -5.92
C LEU A 91 -4.36 15.54 -6.24
N GLN A 92 -4.15 16.81 -5.99
CA GLN A 92 -5.09 17.87 -6.29
C GLN A 92 -4.41 18.88 -7.19
N ILE A 93 -5.05 19.20 -8.31
CA ILE A 93 -4.61 20.23 -9.24
C ILE A 93 -5.73 21.26 -9.36
N THR A 94 -5.40 22.50 -9.15
CA THR A 94 -6.34 23.61 -9.24
C THR A 94 -5.77 24.64 -10.21
N GLN A 95 -6.55 25.02 -11.19
CA GLN A 95 -6.22 26.09 -12.10
C GLN A 95 -7.35 27.12 -12.08
N ASN A 96 -6.99 28.35 -11.89
CA ASN A 96 -7.89 29.49 -12.00
C ASN A 96 -7.43 30.35 -13.17
N TYR A 97 -8.33 30.58 -14.12
CA TYR A 97 -8.10 31.46 -15.26
C TYR A 97 -9.15 32.57 -15.24
N ALA A 98 -8.70 33.80 -15.28
CA ALA A 98 -9.57 34.95 -15.33
C ALA A 98 -9.15 35.87 -16.49
N THR A 99 -10.15 36.35 -17.22
CA THR A 99 -9.97 37.32 -18.31
C THR A 99 -9.83 38.72 -17.72
N ASN A 100 -9.25 39.66 -18.49
CA ASN A 100 -9.04 41.05 -18.07
C ASN A 100 -10.34 41.84 -17.79
N ASN A 101 -11.49 41.26 -18.07
CA ASN A 101 -12.79 41.91 -17.91
C ASN A 101 -13.39 41.76 -16.49
N TRP A 102 -12.70 41.08 -15.58
CA TRP A 102 -13.19 40.92 -14.21
C TRP A 102 -13.02 42.21 -13.44
N TYR A 103 -14.10 42.61 -12.78
CA TYR A 103 -14.10 43.73 -11.83
C TYR A 103 -13.06 43.49 -10.72
N GLN A 104 -12.19 44.45 -10.47
CA GLN A 104 -11.07 44.38 -9.53
C GLN A 104 -9.89 43.48 -9.96
N GLY A 105 -9.85 42.98 -11.16
CA GLY A 105 -8.78 42.10 -11.64
C GLY A 105 -8.79 40.72 -10.99
N ALA A 106 -8.56 39.69 -11.77
CA ALA A 106 -8.35 38.37 -11.23
C ALA A 106 -6.98 37.86 -11.69
N ALA A 107 -6.24 37.26 -10.78
CA ALA A 107 -4.95 36.66 -11.09
C ALA A 107 -5.14 35.23 -11.61
N ASN A 108 -4.47 34.93 -12.71
CA ASN A 108 -4.32 33.56 -13.14
C ASN A 108 -3.47 32.80 -12.10
N ALA A 109 -3.98 31.69 -11.60
CA ALA A 109 -3.30 30.92 -10.57
C ALA A 109 -3.32 29.42 -10.94
N PHE A 110 -2.21 28.79 -10.72
CA PHE A 110 -2.08 27.34 -10.78
C PHE A 110 -1.57 26.84 -9.45
N ALA A 111 -2.21 25.78 -8.91
CA ALA A 111 -1.76 25.14 -7.69
C ALA A 111 -1.82 23.63 -7.84
N MET A 112 -0.84 22.96 -7.29
CA MET A 112 -0.76 21.50 -7.21
C MET A 112 -0.43 21.11 -5.77
N LEU A 113 -1.18 20.15 -5.24
CA LEU A 113 -0.97 19.57 -3.92
C LEU A 113 -0.89 18.04 -4.07
N ALA A 114 0.23 17.47 -3.70
CA ALA A 114 0.43 16.03 -3.60
C ALA A 114 0.52 15.62 -2.12
N GLY A 115 -0.09 14.49 -1.79
CA GLY A 115 -0.07 13.98 -0.43
C GLY A 115 0.05 12.45 -0.39
N VAL A 116 0.82 11.97 0.56
CA VAL A 116 0.96 10.55 0.91
C VAL A 116 0.67 10.42 2.40
N LYS A 117 -0.27 9.55 2.77
CA LYS A 117 -0.60 9.28 4.15
C LYS A 117 -0.65 7.79 4.42
N GLY A 118 0.21 7.32 5.29
CA GLY A 118 0.34 5.93 5.68
C GLY A 118 -0.09 5.70 7.12
N TYR A 119 -0.64 4.53 7.38
CA TYR A 119 -0.99 4.05 8.71
C TYR A 119 -0.42 2.66 8.91
N ALA A 120 0.10 2.39 10.09
CA ALA A 120 0.56 1.08 10.51
C ALA A 120 0.16 0.87 11.97
N ASN A 121 -0.96 0.21 12.18
CA ASN A 121 -1.54 0.04 13.50
C ASN A 121 -1.41 -1.42 13.93
N TYR A 122 -0.83 -1.62 15.10
CA TYR A 122 -0.72 -2.91 15.77
C TYR A 122 -1.76 -2.99 16.88
N LYS A 123 -2.44 -4.10 16.95
CA LYS A 123 -3.39 -4.36 18.04
C LYS A 123 -3.29 -5.81 18.48
N ASP A 124 -3.01 -5.99 19.76
CA ASP A 124 -3.04 -7.26 20.47
C ASP A 124 -4.00 -7.17 21.66
N GLU A 125 -4.08 -8.19 22.48
CA GLU A 125 -4.98 -8.24 23.64
C GLU A 125 -4.75 -7.08 24.61
N HIS A 126 -3.48 -6.74 24.88
CA HIS A 126 -3.10 -5.72 25.86
C HIS A 126 -2.40 -4.50 25.25
N ILE A 127 -2.01 -4.56 23.99
CA ILE A 127 -1.19 -3.54 23.36
C ILE A 127 -1.93 -2.95 22.15
N ILE A 128 -1.97 -1.64 22.10
CA ILE A 128 -2.42 -0.88 20.94
C ILE A 128 -1.27 0.06 20.56
N TRP A 129 -0.78 -0.06 19.32
CA TRP A 129 0.25 0.82 18.81
C TRP A 129 -0.20 1.39 17.47
N GLU A 130 -0.57 2.65 17.48
CA GLU A 130 -1.08 3.38 16.33
C GLU A 130 0.00 4.28 15.77
N ASN A 131 0.31 4.10 14.50
CA ASN A 131 1.32 4.90 13.80
C ASN A 131 0.70 5.50 12.54
N SER A 132 1.01 6.76 12.29
CA SER A 132 0.67 7.42 11.03
C SER A 132 1.82 8.29 10.55
N GLY A 133 2.05 8.24 9.24
CA GLY A 133 2.99 9.11 8.55
C GLY A 133 2.25 9.91 7.48
N GLU A 134 2.54 11.20 7.38
CA GLU A 134 1.95 12.10 6.40
C GLU A 134 3.07 12.92 5.75
N TRP A 135 3.08 12.93 4.44
CA TRP A 135 3.89 13.87 3.67
C TRP A 135 2.99 14.60 2.69
N ARG A 136 3.06 15.92 2.70
CA ARG A 136 2.37 16.79 1.76
C ARG A 136 3.33 17.75 1.14
N ALA A 137 3.18 17.96 -0.17
CA ALA A 137 3.95 18.90 -0.95
C ALA A 137 3.00 19.69 -1.86
N GLY A 138 2.98 21.00 -1.69
CA GLY A 138 2.15 21.91 -2.46
C GLY A 138 2.98 22.98 -3.13
N LEU A 139 2.68 23.23 -4.39
CA LEU A 139 3.27 24.29 -5.21
C LEU A 139 2.15 25.16 -5.76
N SER A 140 2.37 26.46 -5.82
CA SER A 140 1.45 27.35 -6.51
C SER A 140 2.19 28.48 -7.22
N THR A 141 1.57 28.99 -8.27
CA THR A 141 2.00 30.26 -8.87
C THR A 141 1.55 31.41 -7.97
N VAL A 142 2.42 32.40 -7.80
CA VAL A 142 2.14 33.56 -6.96
C VAL A 142 2.26 34.80 -7.82
N SER A 143 1.18 35.59 -7.86
CA SER A 143 1.22 36.95 -8.40
C SER A 143 1.76 37.91 -7.34
N GLY A 144 2.71 38.79 -7.76
CA GLY A 144 3.29 39.79 -6.85
C GLY A 144 4.62 39.41 -6.19
N ASP A 145 5.17 38.24 -6.48
CA ASP A 145 6.58 37.93 -6.15
C ASP A 145 7.45 38.17 -7.40
N SER A 146 8.31 39.17 -7.33
CA SER A 146 9.20 39.54 -8.44
C SER A 146 10.38 38.58 -8.61
N LEU A 147 10.68 37.78 -7.58
CA LEU A 147 11.82 36.86 -7.56
C LEU A 147 11.43 35.42 -7.96
N ARG A 148 10.15 35.04 -7.74
CA ARG A 148 9.71 33.66 -7.96
C ARG A 148 8.29 33.59 -8.50
N VAL A 149 8.14 32.86 -9.59
CA VAL A 149 6.84 32.58 -10.20
C VAL A 149 6.14 31.42 -9.47
N ILE A 150 6.90 30.46 -8.94
CA ILE A 150 6.38 29.28 -8.22
C ILE A 150 6.86 29.32 -6.79
N LYS A 151 5.94 29.07 -5.86
CA LYS A 151 6.20 29.04 -4.42
C LYS A 151 5.69 27.73 -3.84
N VAL A 152 6.40 27.25 -2.82
CA VAL A 152 5.95 26.16 -1.97
C VAL A 152 4.85 26.68 -1.05
N THR A 153 3.65 26.16 -1.16
CA THR A 153 2.47 26.58 -0.38
C THR A 153 2.13 25.62 0.75
N ASP A 154 2.42 24.36 0.58
CA ASP A 154 2.32 23.35 1.64
C ASP A 154 3.57 22.47 1.61
N ASP A 155 4.12 22.22 2.77
CA ASP A 155 5.27 21.34 2.94
C ASP A 155 5.27 20.82 4.36
N VAL A 156 4.77 19.62 4.52
CA VAL A 156 4.65 18.99 5.83
C VAL A 156 5.08 17.54 5.74
N PHE A 157 6.06 17.20 6.54
CA PHE A 157 6.33 15.81 6.90
C PHE A 157 6.03 15.61 8.37
N ARG A 158 5.12 14.70 8.67
CA ARG A 158 4.66 14.41 10.03
C ARG A 158 4.62 12.91 10.27
N LEU A 159 5.17 12.51 11.39
CA LEU A 159 5.04 11.16 11.93
C LEU A 159 4.37 11.25 13.29
N ASN A 160 3.33 10.45 13.50
CA ASN A 160 2.67 10.32 14.78
C ASN A 160 2.75 8.86 15.22
N THR A 161 3.00 8.67 16.50
CA THR A 161 2.96 7.38 17.14
C THR A 161 2.20 7.48 18.45
N LYS A 162 1.35 6.50 18.72
CA LYS A 162 0.63 6.38 19.99
C LYS A 162 0.72 4.94 20.44
N PHE A 163 1.42 4.73 21.53
CA PHE A 163 1.53 3.44 22.19
C PHE A 163 0.59 3.41 23.38
N GLY A 164 -0.19 2.37 23.54
CA GLY A 164 -1.11 2.17 24.66
C GLY A 164 -0.98 0.76 25.21
N PHE A 165 -0.76 0.65 26.51
CA PHE A 165 -0.79 -0.61 27.24
C PHE A 165 -2.04 -0.67 28.11
N GLN A 166 -2.81 -1.74 27.97
CA GLN A 166 -4.05 -1.96 28.73
C GLN A 166 -3.74 -2.34 30.17
N VAL A 167 -4.20 -1.50 31.09
CA VAL A 167 -4.03 -1.74 32.54
C VAL A 167 -5.33 -2.30 33.12
N HIS A 168 -6.47 -1.89 32.60
CA HIS A 168 -7.78 -2.35 33.02
C HIS A 168 -8.72 -2.29 31.81
N GLU A 169 -9.88 -2.94 31.84
CA GLU A 169 -10.79 -3.17 30.70
C GLU A 169 -10.90 -2.02 29.67
N LYS A 170 -11.00 -0.78 30.16
CA LYS A 170 -11.20 0.42 29.33
C LYS A 170 -10.08 1.45 29.49
N TRP A 171 -9.07 1.16 30.31
CA TRP A 171 -8.01 2.08 30.69
C TRP A 171 -6.67 1.62 30.13
N TYR A 172 -5.98 2.54 29.46
CA TYR A 172 -4.66 2.30 28.88
C TYR A 172 -3.69 3.35 29.41
N VAL A 173 -2.52 2.96 29.82
CA VAL A 173 -1.38 3.88 29.95
C VAL A 173 -0.86 4.14 28.55
N SER A 174 -0.70 5.38 28.17
CA SER A 174 -0.37 5.76 26.80
C SER A 174 0.82 6.71 26.73
N ALA A 175 1.64 6.52 25.70
CA ALA A 175 2.67 7.41 25.27
C ALA A 175 2.35 7.88 23.85
N VAL A 176 2.40 9.18 23.63
CA VAL A 176 2.12 9.81 22.34
C VAL A 176 3.38 10.54 21.88
N GLY A 177 3.76 10.36 20.63
CA GLY A 177 4.88 11.07 20.01
C GLY A 177 4.46 11.67 18.68
N GLU A 178 4.86 12.90 18.44
CA GLU A 178 4.74 13.56 17.14
C GLU A 178 6.10 14.10 16.73
N PHE A 179 6.50 13.80 15.50
CA PHE A 179 7.61 14.42 14.80
C PHE A 179 7.08 15.18 13.60
N LYS A 180 7.44 16.46 13.48
CA LYS A 180 7.03 17.30 12.35
C LYS A 180 8.20 18.12 11.84
N THR A 181 8.36 18.15 10.50
CA THR A 181 9.37 18.96 9.83
C THR A 181 8.94 19.34 8.42
N ASN A 182 9.79 20.08 7.73
CA ASN A 182 9.64 20.51 6.36
C ASN A 182 10.73 19.90 5.48
N PHE A 183 10.44 19.66 4.20
CA PHE A 183 11.36 19.09 3.22
C PHE A 183 11.91 20.14 2.24
N TRP A 184 11.08 21.13 1.87
CA TRP A 184 11.40 22.06 0.80
C TRP A 184 11.77 23.43 1.34
N PRO A 185 12.72 24.11 0.70
CA PRO A 185 12.99 25.50 1.03
C PRO A 185 11.78 26.37 0.63
N ASN A 186 11.21 27.07 1.58
CA ASN A 186 10.19 28.07 1.35
C ASN A 186 10.74 29.45 1.71
N TYR A 187 10.45 30.43 0.89
CA TYR A 187 10.97 31.78 1.01
C TYR A 187 9.85 32.77 1.33
N ARG A 188 10.18 33.83 2.00
CA ARG A 188 9.28 34.97 2.15
C ARG A 188 9.13 35.72 0.82
N THR A 189 7.96 36.30 0.57
CA THR A 189 7.64 37.02 -0.68
C THR A 189 8.64 38.19 -0.89
N ASN A 190 9.15 38.31 -2.11
CA ASN A 190 10.11 39.35 -2.51
C ASN A 190 11.43 39.40 -1.69
N THR A 191 11.82 38.29 -1.07
CA THR A 191 13.08 38.21 -0.33
C THR A 191 13.84 36.92 -0.63
N THR A 192 15.11 36.89 -0.31
CA THR A 192 15.95 35.68 -0.33
C THR A 192 15.93 34.93 1.02
N GLN A 193 15.22 35.49 2.01
CA GLN A 193 15.13 34.92 3.35
C GLN A 193 14.20 33.71 3.35
N LEU A 194 14.67 32.60 3.92
CA LEU A 194 13.92 31.38 4.07
C LEU A 194 12.88 31.52 5.18
N SER A 195 11.66 31.07 4.91
CA SER A 195 10.63 30.88 5.93
C SER A 195 10.74 29.48 6.55
N THR A 196 11.01 28.46 5.73
CA THR A 196 11.31 27.09 6.16
C THR A 196 12.35 26.48 5.24
N ALA A 197 13.04 25.44 5.69
CA ALA A 197 13.99 24.70 4.86
C ALA A 197 14.00 23.22 5.25
N PHE A 198 14.82 22.44 4.59
CA PHE A 198 14.98 21.03 4.93
C PHE A 198 15.36 20.86 6.39
N LEU A 199 14.53 20.10 7.14
CA LEU A 199 14.68 19.89 8.58
C LEU A 199 14.72 21.20 9.40
N THR A 200 14.08 22.27 8.93
CA THR A 200 14.03 23.56 9.63
C THR A 200 12.62 24.15 9.51
N PRO A 201 11.84 24.21 10.62
CA PRO A 201 12.12 23.66 11.95
C PRO A 201 11.83 22.15 12.06
N ILE A 202 12.50 21.50 12.99
CA ILE A 202 12.15 20.18 13.51
C ILE A 202 11.35 20.39 14.80
N ARG A 203 10.20 19.74 14.89
CA ARG A 203 9.34 19.79 16.09
C ARG A 203 9.09 18.38 16.59
N PHE A 204 9.37 18.18 17.89
CA PHE A 204 9.03 16.98 18.63
C PHE A 204 8.03 17.32 19.72
N ASN A 205 6.95 16.56 19.78
CA ASN A 205 6.01 16.60 20.88
C ASN A 205 5.94 15.18 21.46
N LEU A 206 6.15 15.07 22.77
CA LEU A 206 6.03 13.82 23.50
C LEU A 206 5.00 14.01 24.61
N GLY A 207 4.15 13.02 24.83
CA GLY A 207 3.15 13.04 25.89
C GLY A 207 3.02 11.65 26.52
N VAL A 208 2.92 11.63 27.84
CA VAL A 208 2.63 10.40 28.60
C VAL A 208 1.37 10.64 29.42
N GLY A 209 0.47 9.68 29.40
CA GLY A 209 -0.80 9.82 30.07
C GLY A 209 -1.65 8.59 30.07
N VAL A 210 -2.95 8.80 30.16
CA VAL A 210 -3.95 7.75 30.25
C VAL A 210 -4.96 7.92 29.11
N ASP A 211 -5.32 6.84 28.49
CA ASP A 211 -6.32 6.77 27.45
C ASP A 211 -7.51 5.96 27.93
N TYR A 212 -8.68 6.58 27.98
CA TYR A 212 -9.92 5.94 28.39
C TYR A 212 -10.82 5.67 27.19
N LYS A 213 -11.18 4.41 26.98
CA LYS A 213 -12.00 3.95 25.84
C LYS A 213 -13.32 3.35 26.33
N PRO A 214 -14.34 4.18 26.64
CA PRO A 214 -15.59 3.70 27.22
C PRO A 214 -16.40 2.83 26.25
N ILE A 215 -16.43 3.20 24.97
CA ILE A 215 -17.17 2.51 23.91
C ILE A 215 -16.36 2.47 22.61
N LYS A 216 -16.77 1.62 21.68
CA LYS A 216 -16.14 1.56 20.33
C LYS A 216 -16.29 2.92 19.64
N GLY A 217 -15.16 3.45 19.14
CA GLY A 217 -15.13 4.72 18.42
C GLY A 217 -14.90 5.96 19.27
N LEU A 218 -14.90 5.86 20.60
CA LEU A 218 -14.60 6.96 21.51
C LEU A 218 -13.32 6.67 22.29
N SER A 219 -12.36 7.59 22.25
CA SER A 219 -11.11 7.55 23.00
C SER A 219 -10.83 8.92 23.59
N ILE A 220 -10.65 8.98 24.90
CA ILE A 220 -10.33 10.18 25.65
C ILE A 220 -8.92 10.03 26.18
N ASN A 221 -8.00 10.84 25.65
CA ASN A 221 -6.60 10.83 26.09
C ASN A 221 -6.34 12.04 26.97
N ILE A 222 -5.76 11.78 28.15
CA ILE A 222 -5.32 12.80 29.11
C ILE A 222 -3.82 12.58 29.34
N SER A 223 -3.02 13.51 28.85
CA SER A 223 -1.55 13.45 28.97
C SER A 223 -1.06 14.58 29.87
N PRO A 224 -0.97 14.36 31.17
CA PRO A 224 -0.54 15.39 32.12
C PRO A 224 0.94 15.75 31.98
N ALA A 225 1.75 14.81 31.50
CA ALA A 225 3.16 15.04 31.24
C ALA A 225 3.39 15.19 29.74
N THR A 226 3.66 16.40 29.28
CA THR A 226 3.96 16.70 27.88
C THR A 226 5.27 17.44 27.77
N TYR A 227 6.05 17.10 26.76
CA TYR A 227 7.31 17.75 26.45
C TYR A 227 7.34 18.14 24.98
N LYS A 228 7.70 19.40 24.71
CA LYS A 228 7.77 19.96 23.37
C LYS A 228 9.17 20.49 23.11
N MET A 229 9.78 20.06 22.00
CA MET A 229 11.08 20.53 21.54
C MET A 229 10.97 21.10 20.13
N VAL A 230 11.69 22.15 19.87
CA VAL A 230 11.84 22.76 18.55
C VAL A 230 13.32 22.99 18.28
N PHE A 231 13.76 22.51 17.11
CA PHE A 231 15.13 22.67 16.65
C PHE A 231 15.15 23.32 15.27
N ALA A 232 16.17 24.09 14.98
CA ALA A 232 16.50 24.57 13.65
C ALA A 232 17.86 24.03 13.23
N THR A 233 17.97 23.44 12.08
CA THR A 233 19.29 23.02 11.53
C THR A 233 20.04 24.17 10.89
N ILE A 234 19.31 25.21 10.45
CA ILE A 234 19.87 26.44 9.92
C ILE A 234 19.63 27.52 10.95
N THR A 235 20.71 28.06 11.54
CA THR A 235 20.70 29.10 12.58
C THR A 235 21.25 30.43 12.10
N ASP A 236 21.69 30.51 10.83
CA ASP A 236 22.18 31.77 10.26
C ASP A 236 21.02 32.78 10.11
N ALA A 237 21.07 33.84 10.89
CA ALA A 237 20.04 34.88 10.93
C ALA A 237 19.82 35.59 9.57
N ASN A 238 20.86 35.64 8.72
CA ASN A 238 20.72 36.17 7.36
C ASN A 238 19.89 35.29 6.43
N ARG A 239 19.78 34.00 6.74
CA ARG A 239 19.06 33.02 5.94
C ARG A 239 17.70 32.66 6.52
N VAL A 240 17.61 32.49 7.84
CA VAL A 240 16.39 32.06 8.53
C VAL A 240 16.24 32.85 9.83
N ASN A 241 15.06 33.37 10.07
CA ASN A 241 14.77 33.98 11.37
C ASN A 241 14.26 32.87 12.33
N VAL A 242 15.12 32.41 13.22
CA VAL A 242 14.80 31.29 14.15
C VAL A 242 13.76 31.69 15.19
N SER A 243 13.58 32.95 15.49
CA SER A 243 12.53 33.41 16.39
C SER A 243 11.11 33.15 15.87
N ASP A 244 10.93 33.02 14.55
CA ASP A 244 9.64 32.63 13.95
C ASP A 244 9.21 31.20 14.37
N PHE A 245 10.16 30.41 14.84
CA PHE A 245 9.88 29.03 15.29
C PHE A 245 9.70 28.97 16.81
N GLY A 246 9.84 30.11 17.53
CA GLY A 246 9.81 30.15 18.98
C GLY A 246 11.10 29.64 19.61
N ILE A 247 12.22 29.81 18.93
CA ILE A 247 13.59 29.54 19.43
C ILE A 247 14.23 30.88 19.74
N GLU A 248 14.66 31.07 21.00
CA GLU A 248 15.42 32.20 21.47
C GLU A 248 16.91 31.93 21.41
#